data_fa4d612ff278a7e800a84525af703d4c
#
_entry.id   fa4d612ff278a7e800a84525af703d4c
#
_cell.length_a   1.000
_cell.length_b   1.000
_cell.length_c   1.000
_cell.angle_alpha   90.00
_cell.angle_beta   90.00
_cell.angle_gamma   90.00
#
_symmetry.space_group_name_H-M   'P 1'
#
loop_
_entity.id
_entity.type
_entity.pdbx_description
1 polymer ?
#
loop_
_entity_poly.entity_id
_entity_poly.type
_entity_poly.pdbx_seq_one_letter_code
_entity_poly.pdbx_strand_id
1 'polypeptide(L)'
;REIVSYAMARHIEVIPEIEMPAHSNAALASYPLLACPVVDKYIGVLPGLGGAHADIIYCAGNDSVYTFLEGVIDEVVDLFPSRYIHLGGDEAWKVNWKKCPRCQARMKAEGLKNEEDLQGYFMARMARYVQSKGREVMGWDELTNTDIPEDAIIFGWQGRGQAALKAAKLGHRFVMTPALIDRKSTRLNSSHGKLS
;
A
#
# COMPACT_ATOMS: atom_id res chain seq x y z
N ARG A 1 15.64 -4.73 14.15
CA ARG A 1 15.62 -5.70 15.28
C ARG A 1 15.53 -4.98 16.62
N GLU A 2 16.32 -3.94 16.86
CA GLU A 2 16.30 -3.17 18.11
C GLU A 2 14.90 -2.59 18.42
N ILE A 3 14.25 -1.94 17.44
CA ILE A 3 12.90 -1.41 17.57
C ILE A 3 11.90 -2.51 17.96
N VAL A 4 11.97 -3.67 17.30
CA VAL A 4 11.09 -4.81 17.58
C VAL A 4 11.30 -5.30 19.01
N SER A 5 12.54 -5.50 19.44
CA SER A 5 12.87 -5.94 20.80
C SER A 5 12.41 -4.93 21.86
N TYR A 6 12.60 -3.64 21.60
CA TYR A 6 12.15 -2.57 22.49
C TYR A 6 10.61 -2.53 22.64
N ALA A 7 9.90 -2.69 21.53
CA ALA A 7 8.44 -2.73 21.50
C ALA A 7 7.89 -3.98 22.20
N MET A 8 8.46 -5.15 21.91
CA MET A 8 8.07 -6.42 22.54
C MET A 8 8.19 -6.39 24.07
N ALA A 9 9.27 -5.80 24.60
CA ALA A 9 9.43 -5.62 26.04
C ALA A 9 8.36 -4.73 26.70
N ARG A 10 7.52 -4.07 25.88
CA ARG A 10 6.43 -3.20 26.28
C ARG A 10 5.07 -3.71 25.83
N HIS A 11 5.00 -4.96 25.38
CA HIS A 11 3.79 -5.59 24.86
C HIS A 11 3.19 -4.82 23.65
N ILE A 12 4.05 -4.22 22.84
CA ILE A 12 3.67 -3.51 21.59
C ILE A 12 4.08 -4.38 20.41
N GLU A 13 3.15 -4.69 19.54
CA GLU A 13 3.42 -5.33 18.25
C GLU A 13 3.81 -4.27 17.22
N VAL A 14 4.91 -4.51 16.50
CA VAL A 14 5.35 -3.65 15.40
C VAL A 14 4.89 -4.28 14.08
N ILE A 15 3.92 -3.66 13.43
CA ILE A 15 3.40 -4.09 12.13
C ILE A 15 4.16 -3.33 11.04
N PRO A 16 4.89 -4.02 10.16
CA PRO A 16 5.55 -3.37 9.03
C PRO A 16 4.55 -2.97 7.94
N GLU A 17 4.74 -1.78 7.38
CA GLU A 17 4.01 -1.30 6.22
C GLU A 17 4.97 -1.17 5.03
N ILE A 18 4.64 -1.85 3.92
CA ILE A 18 5.40 -1.84 2.68
C ILE A 18 4.48 -1.36 1.58
N GLU A 19 4.65 -0.12 1.18
CA GLU A 19 3.81 0.57 0.22
C GLU A 19 3.90 0.02 -1.21
N MET A 20 2.73 -0.27 -1.77
CA MET A 20 2.58 -0.72 -3.15
C MET A 20 1.13 -0.51 -3.65
N PRO A 21 0.89 -0.26 -4.93
CA PRO A 21 1.88 0.04 -5.98
C PRO A 21 2.38 1.48 -5.96
N ALA A 22 1.72 2.38 -5.21
CA ALA A 22 2.09 3.78 -5.05
C ALA A 22 3.08 4.00 -3.89
N HIS A 23 3.37 5.25 -3.56
CA HIS A 23 4.31 5.67 -2.52
C HIS A 23 5.69 4.98 -2.59
N SER A 24 6.09 4.58 -3.81
CA SER A 24 7.24 3.74 -4.12
C SER A 24 8.43 4.51 -4.71
N ASN A 25 8.41 5.84 -4.68
CA ASN A 25 9.43 6.67 -5.34
C ASN A 25 10.85 6.39 -4.88
N ALA A 26 11.08 6.11 -3.60
CA ALA A 26 12.42 5.80 -3.09
C ALA A 26 12.95 4.48 -3.69
N ALA A 27 12.11 3.46 -3.77
CA ALA A 27 12.47 2.20 -4.41
C ALA A 27 12.68 2.38 -5.92
N LEU A 28 11.81 3.12 -6.59
CA LEU A 28 11.92 3.38 -8.04
C LEU A 28 13.09 4.30 -8.40
N ALA A 29 13.52 5.19 -7.50
CA ALA A 29 14.75 5.96 -7.67
C ALA A 29 16.00 5.06 -7.65
N SER A 30 15.96 4.01 -6.80
CA SER A 30 17.04 3.02 -6.70
C SER A 30 16.98 1.96 -7.80
N TYR A 31 15.78 1.59 -8.23
CA TYR A 31 15.51 0.56 -9.23
C TYR A 31 14.55 1.06 -10.33
N PRO A 32 14.98 2.00 -11.20
CA PRO A 32 14.09 2.63 -12.20
C PRO A 32 13.43 1.65 -13.18
N LEU A 33 14.03 0.49 -13.39
CA LEU A 33 13.50 -0.56 -14.26
C LEU A 33 12.17 -1.17 -13.76
N LEU A 34 11.82 -0.93 -12.50
CA LEU A 34 10.56 -1.37 -11.91
C LEU A 34 9.40 -0.39 -12.20
N ALA A 35 9.70 0.82 -12.68
CA ALA A 35 8.70 1.76 -13.18
C ALA A 35 8.19 1.36 -14.56
N CYS A 36 7.07 1.97 -14.98
CA CYS A 36 6.60 1.82 -16.35
C CYS A 36 7.60 2.44 -17.35
N PRO A 37 7.90 1.78 -18.48
CA PRO A 37 8.87 2.27 -19.46
C PRO A 37 8.46 3.57 -20.16
N VAL A 38 7.21 4.01 -19.97
CA VAL A 38 6.67 5.28 -20.47
C VAL A 38 6.96 6.46 -19.55
N VAL A 39 7.57 6.23 -18.39
CA VAL A 39 8.05 7.31 -17.51
C VAL A 39 9.31 7.90 -18.13
N ASP A 40 9.19 9.10 -18.64
CA ASP A 40 10.23 9.83 -19.39
C ASP A 40 10.96 10.91 -18.56
N LYS A 41 10.60 11.00 -17.27
CA LYS A 41 11.17 11.98 -16.33
C LYS A 41 12.08 11.30 -15.29
N TYR A 42 13.00 12.10 -14.75
CA TYR A 42 13.87 11.64 -13.66
C TYR A 42 13.07 11.15 -12.46
N ILE A 43 13.42 9.98 -11.98
CA ILE A 43 12.83 9.38 -10.77
C ILE A 43 13.76 9.67 -9.60
N GLY A 44 13.35 10.58 -8.74
CA GLY A 44 14.11 10.95 -7.55
C GLY A 44 13.35 10.62 -6.26
N VAL A 45 14.09 10.58 -5.16
CA VAL A 45 13.49 10.53 -3.83
C VAL A 45 12.87 11.89 -3.52
N LEU A 46 11.60 11.90 -3.15
CA LEU A 46 10.86 13.12 -2.86
C LEU A 46 10.88 13.42 -1.37
N PRO A 47 11.26 14.64 -0.97
CA PRO A 47 11.07 15.09 0.40
C PRO A 47 9.59 15.43 0.66
N GLY A 48 9.04 14.98 1.76
CA GLY A 48 7.69 15.32 2.20
C GLY A 48 6.57 14.68 1.36
N LEU A 49 5.44 15.36 1.24
CA LEU A 49 4.20 14.83 0.66
C LEU A 49 4.19 14.64 -0.87
N GLY A 50 5.29 14.79 -1.54
CA GLY A 50 5.64 14.30 -2.88
C GLY A 50 4.64 14.36 -4.02
N GLY A 51 3.63 15.23 -3.98
CA GLY A 51 2.52 15.25 -4.95
C GLY A 51 2.92 15.39 -6.43
N ALA A 52 4.11 15.90 -6.72
CA ALA A 52 4.57 16.13 -8.11
C ALA A 52 4.91 14.83 -8.88
N HIS A 53 5.00 13.68 -8.23
CA HIS A 53 5.38 12.39 -8.83
C HIS A 53 4.48 11.24 -8.38
N ALA A 54 3.27 11.53 -7.95
CA ALA A 54 2.29 10.53 -7.52
C ALA A 54 1.92 9.52 -8.62
N ASP A 55 2.18 9.88 -9.88
CA ASP A 55 2.00 9.04 -11.06
C ASP A 55 3.15 8.04 -11.31
N ILE A 56 4.27 8.16 -10.57
CA ILE A 56 5.40 7.22 -10.66
C ILE A 56 5.19 6.12 -9.63
N ILE A 57 4.63 5.01 -10.09
CA ILE A 57 4.28 3.84 -9.29
C ILE A 57 4.87 2.59 -9.93
N TYR A 58 4.92 1.47 -9.20
CA TYR A 58 5.38 0.20 -9.77
C TYR A 58 4.61 -0.19 -11.03
N CYS A 59 5.33 -0.74 -12.01
CA CYS A 59 4.74 -1.22 -13.27
C CYS A 59 4.03 -2.56 -13.05
N ALA A 60 2.70 -2.57 -13.00
CA ALA A 60 1.90 -3.77 -12.76
C ALA A 60 2.01 -4.83 -13.88
N GLY A 61 2.47 -4.44 -15.06
CA GLY A 61 2.72 -5.35 -16.17
C GLY A 61 4.11 -5.98 -16.19
N ASN A 62 4.98 -5.63 -15.21
CA ASN A 62 6.37 -6.11 -15.16
C ASN A 62 6.54 -7.17 -14.07
N ASP A 63 6.80 -8.43 -14.44
CA ASP A 63 6.96 -9.50 -13.46
C ASP A 63 8.15 -9.31 -12.52
N SER A 64 9.20 -8.59 -12.94
CA SER A 64 10.32 -8.25 -12.06
C SER A 64 9.90 -7.39 -10.86
N VAL A 65 8.80 -6.64 -10.95
CA VAL A 65 8.24 -5.90 -9.81
C VAL A 65 7.78 -6.86 -8.72
N TYR A 66 7.05 -7.89 -9.10
CA TYR A 66 6.55 -8.89 -8.14
C TYR A 66 7.71 -9.66 -7.51
N THR A 67 8.66 -10.15 -8.32
CA THR A 67 9.85 -10.82 -7.79
C THR A 67 10.65 -9.95 -6.81
N PHE A 68 10.79 -8.65 -7.11
CA PHE A 68 11.43 -7.69 -6.22
C PHE A 68 10.66 -7.54 -4.90
N LEU A 69 9.34 -7.32 -4.97
CA LEU A 69 8.49 -7.16 -3.80
C LEU A 69 8.38 -8.44 -2.97
N GLU A 70 8.35 -9.61 -3.61
CA GLU A 70 8.42 -10.91 -2.95
C GLU A 70 9.70 -11.03 -2.12
N GLY A 71 10.85 -10.62 -2.67
CA GLY A 71 12.11 -10.57 -1.92
C GLY A 71 12.09 -9.58 -0.76
N VAL A 72 11.47 -8.41 -0.93
CA VAL A 72 11.27 -7.44 0.17
C VAL A 72 10.40 -8.03 1.27
N ILE A 73 9.30 -8.70 0.92
CA ILE A 73 8.42 -9.36 1.90
C ILE A 73 9.17 -10.46 2.66
N ASP A 74 10.03 -11.23 2.00
CA ASP A 74 10.84 -12.26 2.66
C ASP A 74 11.75 -11.67 3.74
N GLU A 75 12.46 -10.58 3.43
CA GLU A 75 13.29 -9.88 4.42
C GLU A 75 12.46 -9.28 5.57
N VAL A 76 11.29 -8.75 5.26
CA VAL A 76 10.36 -8.19 6.26
C VAL A 76 9.85 -9.28 7.20
N VAL A 77 9.48 -10.45 6.68
CA VAL A 77 9.03 -11.61 7.48
C VAL A 77 10.11 -12.06 8.45
N ASP A 78 11.38 -12.04 8.04
CA ASP A 78 12.52 -12.43 8.88
C ASP A 78 12.83 -11.39 9.98
N LEU A 79 12.50 -10.13 9.72
CA LEU A 79 12.80 -9.03 10.64
C LEU A 79 11.70 -8.76 11.65
N PHE A 80 10.44 -8.94 11.25
CA PHE A 80 9.25 -8.60 12.03
C PHE A 80 8.45 -9.86 12.39
N PRO A 81 8.31 -10.19 13.67
CA PRO A 81 7.55 -11.35 14.12
C PRO A 81 6.02 -11.14 14.06
N SER A 82 5.58 -9.95 13.66
CA SER A 82 4.15 -9.64 13.56
C SER A 82 3.40 -10.65 12.69
N ARG A 83 2.21 -11.00 13.15
CA ARG A 83 1.27 -11.79 12.36
C ARG A 83 0.82 -11.06 11.09
N TYR A 84 0.93 -9.73 11.07
CA TYR A 84 0.38 -8.86 10.05
C TYR A 84 1.48 -8.18 9.23
N ILE A 85 1.18 -7.98 7.94
CA ILE A 85 1.95 -7.11 7.04
C ILE A 85 0.96 -6.17 6.35
N HIS A 86 1.19 -4.87 6.45
CA HIS A 86 0.42 -3.85 5.77
C HIS A 86 1.02 -3.58 4.38
N LEU A 87 0.21 -3.67 3.32
CA LEU A 87 0.66 -3.54 1.93
C LEU A 87 0.37 -2.16 1.31
N GLY A 88 -0.14 -1.21 2.12
CA GLY A 88 -0.57 0.08 1.60
C GLY A 88 -1.78 -0.02 0.69
N GLY A 89 -1.64 0.35 -0.56
CA GLY A 89 -2.67 0.23 -1.60
C GLY A 89 -3.34 1.53 -1.97
N ASP A 90 -3.02 2.62 -1.25
CA ASP A 90 -3.63 3.93 -1.39
C ASP A 90 -3.01 4.77 -2.52
N GLU A 91 -3.78 5.76 -2.94
CA GLU A 91 -3.40 6.87 -3.82
C GLU A 91 -2.64 6.48 -5.11
N ALA A 92 -2.91 5.32 -5.67
CA ALA A 92 -2.27 4.86 -6.90
C ALA A 92 -2.78 5.63 -8.12
N TRP A 93 -2.01 6.58 -8.62
CA TRP A 93 -2.31 7.34 -9.84
C TRP A 93 -1.88 6.58 -11.08
N LYS A 94 -2.83 5.95 -11.76
CA LYS A 94 -2.63 4.97 -12.83
C LYS A 94 -2.39 5.58 -14.23
N VAL A 95 -2.02 6.87 -14.30
CA VAL A 95 -1.86 7.60 -15.59
C VAL A 95 -0.83 6.91 -16.50
N ASN A 96 0.27 6.43 -15.93
CA ASN A 96 1.31 5.73 -16.69
C ASN A 96 0.89 4.29 -17.05
N TRP A 97 0.08 3.62 -16.25
CA TRP A 97 -0.45 2.30 -16.59
C TRP A 97 -1.32 2.33 -17.86
N LYS A 98 -2.12 3.40 -18.03
CA LYS A 98 -2.96 3.61 -19.23
C LYS A 98 -2.14 3.64 -20.53
N LYS A 99 -0.92 4.14 -20.47
CA LYS A 99 -0.02 4.29 -21.60
C LYS A 99 1.00 3.16 -21.72
N CYS A 100 1.20 2.39 -20.67
CA CYS A 100 2.25 1.39 -20.56
C CYS A 100 1.88 0.11 -21.35
N PRO A 101 2.66 -0.27 -22.39
CA PRO A 101 2.38 -1.48 -23.16
C PRO A 101 2.36 -2.75 -22.32
N ARG A 102 3.22 -2.83 -21.30
CA ARG A 102 3.28 -3.99 -20.39
C ARG A 102 2.03 -4.11 -19.54
N CYS A 103 1.54 -2.97 -18.98
CA CYS A 103 0.31 -2.95 -18.18
C CYS A 103 -0.90 -3.31 -19.04
N GLN A 104 -1.01 -2.75 -20.25
CA GLN A 104 -2.10 -3.06 -21.18
C GLN A 104 -2.06 -4.52 -21.65
N ALA A 105 -0.88 -5.07 -21.89
CA ALA A 105 -0.72 -6.49 -22.23
C ALA A 105 -1.15 -7.39 -21.06
N ARG A 106 -0.79 -7.04 -19.82
CA ARG A 106 -1.24 -7.75 -18.62
C ARG A 106 -2.75 -7.72 -18.48
N MET A 107 -3.36 -6.54 -18.61
CA MET A 107 -4.81 -6.40 -18.56
C MET A 107 -5.51 -7.30 -19.58
N LYS A 108 -5.01 -7.33 -20.81
CA LYS A 108 -5.56 -8.20 -21.86
C LYS A 108 -5.40 -9.68 -21.52
N ALA A 109 -4.24 -10.08 -21.02
CA ALA A 109 -3.94 -11.48 -20.69
C ALA A 109 -4.80 -12.01 -19.52
N GLU A 110 -5.07 -11.15 -18.53
CA GLU A 110 -5.85 -11.50 -17.33
C GLU A 110 -7.35 -11.17 -17.46
N GLY A 111 -7.78 -10.64 -18.61
CA GLY A 111 -9.20 -10.28 -18.85
C GLY A 111 -9.69 -9.10 -18.01
N LEU A 112 -8.79 -8.20 -17.58
CA LEU A 112 -9.10 -7.04 -16.74
C LEU A 112 -9.67 -5.91 -17.59
N LYS A 113 -10.68 -5.20 -17.06
CA LYS A 113 -11.45 -4.20 -17.83
C LYS A 113 -10.83 -2.81 -17.80
N ASN A 114 -10.11 -2.50 -16.73
CA ASN A 114 -9.57 -1.14 -16.46
C ASN A 114 -8.37 -1.22 -15.50
N GLU A 115 -7.74 -0.08 -15.24
CA GLU A 115 -6.57 0.02 -14.38
C GLU A 115 -6.90 -0.18 -12.88
N GLU A 116 -8.17 -0.04 -12.47
CA GLU A 116 -8.61 -0.40 -11.12
C GLU A 116 -8.57 -1.92 -10.94
N ASP A 117 -9.08 -2.67 -11.94
CA ASP A 117 -8.98 -4.13 -11.94
C ASP A 117 -7.50 -4.58 -11.95
N LEU A 118 -6.63 -3.84 -12.66
CA LEU A 118 -5.19 -4.11 -12.67
C LEU A 118 -4.54 -3.88 -11.31
N GLN A 119 -4.95 -2.85 -10.57
CA GLN A 119 -4.54 -2.66 -9.17
C GLN A 119 -5.05 -3.81 -8.31
N GLY A 120 -6.29 -4.24 -8.52
CA GLY A 120 -6.85 -5.40 -7.84
C GLY A 120 -6.01 -6.65 -8.05
N TYR A 121 -5.67 -6.94 -9.30
CA TYR A 121 -4.77 -8.05 -9.64
C TYR A 121 -3.42 -7.95 -8.93
N PHE A 122 -2.81 -6.74 -8.96
CA PHE A 122 -1.53 -6.48 -8.30
C PHE A 122 -1.59 -6.79 -6.81
N MET A 123 -2.54 -6.19 -6.12
CA MET A 123 -2.69 -6.33 -4.68
C MET A 123 -3.06 -7.76 -4.27
N ALA A 124 -3.97 -8.41 -5.01
CA ALA A 124 -4.33 -9.80 -4.75
C ALA A 124 -3.15 -10.76 -4.94
N ARG A 125 -2.28 -10.53 -5.92
CA ARG A 125 -1.07 -11.33 -6.12
C ARG A 125 -0.12 -11.20 -4.93
N MET A 126 0.14 -9.98 -4.47
CA MET A 126 1.01 -9.72 -3.33
C MET A 126 0.40 -10.21 -2.00
N ALA A 127 -0.91 -10.06 -1.84
CA ALA A 127 -1.62 -10.58 -0.68
C ALA A 127 -1.50 -12.12 -0.56
N ARG A 128 -1.68 -12.84 -1.66
CA ARG A 128 -1.45 -14.30 -1.69
C ARG A 128 -0.01 -14.67 -1.33
N TYR A 129 0.97 -13.85 -1.76
CA TYR A 129 2.35 -14.10 -1.39
C TYR A 129 2.58 -13.94 0.12
N VAL A 130 2.04 -12.87 0.74
CA VAL A 130 2.08 -12.67 2.19
C VAL A 130 1.43 -13.83 2.95
N GLN A 131 0.26 -14.30 2.48
CA GLN A 131 -0.40 -15.46 3.06
C GLN A 131 0.44 -16.75 2.94
N SER A 132 1.17 -16.95 1.83
CA SER A 132 2.06 -18.10 1.66
C SER A 132 3.20 -18.14 2.68
N LYS A 133 3.51 -16.97 3.29
CA LYS A 133 4.47 -16.85 4.41
C LYS A 133 3.82 -17.03 5.78
N GLY A 134 2.55 -17.42 5.84
CA GLY A 134 1.80 -17.58 7.09
C GLY A 134 1.46 -16.27 7.79
N ARG A 135 1.39 -15.16 7.05
CA ARG A 135 1.04 -13.82 7.56
C ARG A 135 -0.33 -13.39 7.04
N GLU A 136 -0.99 -12.50 7.77
CA GLU A 136 -2.25 -11.88 7.37
C GLU A 136 -1.99 -10.49 6.77
N VAL A 137 -2.85 -10.11 5.83
CA VAL A 137 -2.73 -8.84 5.09
C VAL A 137 -3.50 -7.74 5.80
N MET A 138 -2.89 -6.57 5.86
CA MET A 138 -3.54 -5.30 6.14
C MET A 138 -3.36 -4.35 4.95
N GLY A 139 -4.22 -3.36 4.83
CA GLY A 139 -4.05 -2.30 3.85
C GLY A 139 -5.14 -1.24 3.93
N TRP A 140 -4.96 -0.18 3.13
CA TRP A 140 -5.89 0.94 3.10
C TRP A 140 -7.20 0.57 2.40
N ASP A 141 -8.20 1.41 2.54
CA ASP A 141 -9.58 1.14 2.10
C ASP A 141 -9.76 1.02 0.58
N GLU A 142 -8.80 1.45 -0.22
CA GLU A 142 -8.75 1.18 -1.66
C GLU A 142 -8.72 -0.31 -1.98
N LEU A 143 -8.18 -1.13 -1.07
CA LEU A 143 -8.19 -2.59 -1.18
C LEU A 143 -9.61 -3.19 -1.24
N THR A 144 -10.62 -2.49 -0.75
CA THR A 144 -12.03 -2.93 -0.88
C THR A 144 -12.55 -2.94 -2.31
N ASN A 145 -11.79 -2.41 -3.27
CA ASN A 145 -12.10 -2.46 -4.71
C ASN A 145 -11.44 -3.67 -5.39
N THR A 146 -10.79 -4.53 -4.64
CA THR A 146 -9.92 -5.60 -5.15
C THR A 146 -10.34 -6.97 -4.61
N ASP A 147 -9.93 -8.03 -5.28
CA ASP A 147 -10.17 -9.43 -4.86
C ASP A 147 -9.05 -9.88 -3.88
N ILE A 148 -9.05 -9.27 -2.71
CA ILE A 148 -8.12 -9.62 -1.62
C ILE A 148 -8.71 -10.71 -0.73
N PRO A 149 -7.86 -11.43 0.06
CA PRO A 149 -8.33 -12.42 1.02
C PRO A 149 -9.36 -11.87 2.00
N GLU A 150 -10.39 -12.67 2.33
CA GLU A 150 -11.49 -12.28 3.22
C GLU A 150 -11.00 -11.94 4.65
N ASP A 151 -9.91 -12.54 5.09
CA ASP A 151 -9.28 -12.31 6.40
C ASP A 151 -8.44 -11.02 6.46
N ALA A 152 -8.26 -10.31 5.34
CA ALA A 152 -7.56 -9.03 5.32
C ALA A 152 -8.23 -7.99 6.23
N ILE A 153 -7.41 -7.16 6.87
CA ILE A 153 -7.86 -6.06 7.72
C ILE A 153 -7.75 -4.75 6.95
N ILE A 154 -8.86 -4.04 6.84
CA ILE A 154 -8.96 -2.78 6.08
C ILE A 154 -8.86 -1.59 7.01
N PHE A 155 -7.95 -0.68 6.70
CA PHE A 155 -7.82 0.62 7.38
C PHE A 155 -8.59 1.68 6.60
N GLY A 156 -9.71 2.13 7.15
CA GLY A 156 -10.59 3.10 6.51
C GLY A 156 -10.19 4.54 6.83
N TRP A 157 -9.46 5.19 5.91
CA TRP A 157 -8.99 6.56 6.08
C TRP A 157 -9.78 7.58 5.27
N GLN A 158 -10.39 7.17 4.15
CA GLN A 158 -11.13 8.06 3.28
C GLN A 158 -12.48 8.49 3.88
N GLY A 159 -12.78 9.77 3.74
CA GLY A 159 -14.05 10.33 4.16
C GLY A 159 -14.27 10.28 5.68
N ARG A 160 -15.53 9.98 6.08
CA ARG A 160 -15.98 9.95 7.47
C ARG A 160 -16.38 8.54 7.94
N GLY A 161 -15.75 7.50 7.38
CA GLY A 161 -16.01 6.11 7.72
C GLY A 161 -16.82 5.33 6.69
N GLN A 162 -17.12 5.90 5.51
CA GLN A 162 -17.82 5.19 4.43
C GLN A 162 -17.04 3.96 3.95
N ALA A 163 -15.73 4.07 3.91
CA ALA A 163 -14.85 2.98 3.54
C ALA A 163 -14.91 1.81 4.52
N ALA A 164 -14.96 2.09 5.84
CA ALA A 164 -15.16 1.07 6.86
C ALA A 164 -16.51 0.36 6.70
N LEU A 165 -17.58 1.09 6.35
CA LEU A 165 -18.88 0.49 6.05
C LEU A 165 -18.82 -0.44 4.84
N LYS A 166 -18.04 -0.07 3.82
CA LYS A 166 -17.83 -0.93 2.64
C LYS A 166 -17.06 -2.20 3.02
N ALA A 167 -15.98 -2.07 3.77
CA ALA A 167 -15.20 -3.21 4.27
C ALA A 167 -16.08 -4.18 5.08
N ALA A 168 -16.88 -3.66 6.02
CA ALA A 168 -17.82 -4.44 6.81
C ALA A 168 -18.85 -5.19 5.95
N LYS A 169 -19.40 -4.54 4.92
CA LYS A 169 -20.36 -5.18 3.98
C LYS A 169 -19.72 -6.30 3.17
N LEU A 170 -18.42 -6.23 2.91
CA LEU A 170 -17.64 -7.26 2.22
C LEU A 170 -17.16 -8.37 3.17
N GLY A 171 -17.44 -8.26 4.48
CA GLY A 171 -17.05 -9.26 5.49
C GLY A 171 -15.65 -9.07 6.06
N HIS A 172 -14.92 -8.03 5.66
CA HIS A 172 -13.58 -7.76 6.20
C HIS A 172 -13.63 -7.19 7.61
N ARG A 173 -12.64 -7.52 8.42
CA ARG A 173 -12.31 -6.76 9.62
C ARG A 173 -11.80 -5.38 9.22
N PHE A 174 -12.06 -4.37 10.03
CA PHE A 174 -11.63 -3.01 9.71
C PHE A 174 -11.20 -2.22 10.93
N VAL A 175 -10.34 -1.24 10.67
CA VAL A 175 -9.92 -0.21 11.63
C VAL A 175 -10.32 1.15 11.07
N MET A 176 -10.97 1.97 11.89
CA MET A 176 -11.35 3.33 11.48
C MET A 176 -10.21 4.32 11.77
N THR A 177 -9.67 4.89 10.71
CA THR A 177 -8.59 5.90 10.75
C THR A 177 -8.96 7.15 9.91
N PRO A 178 -10.16 7.74 10.09
CA PRO A 178 -10.64 8.76 9.18
C PRO A 178 -9.82 10.05 9.30
N ALA A 179 -9.22 10.49 8.20
CA ALA A 179 -8.34 11.66 8.10
C ALA A 179 -9.00 12.96 8.63
N LEU A 180 -10.31 13.10 8.51
CA LEU A 180 -11.03 14.29 8.98
C LEU A 180 -11.17 14.37 10.51
N ILE A 181 -11.18 13.24 11.22
CA ILE A 181 -11.25 13.20 12.69
C ILE A 181 -9.87 13.50 13.24
N ASP A 182 -8.83 12.95 12.65
CA ASP A 182 -7.45 13.19 13.07
C ASP A 182 -7.04 14.66 12.90
N ARG A 183 -7.45 15.32 11.83
CA ARG A 183 -7.23 16.77 11.66
C ARG A 183 -7.89 17.61 12.73
N LYS A 184 -9.00 17.20 13.33
CA LYS A 184 -9.63 17.88 14.46
C LYS A 184 -8.86 17.66 15.76
N SER A 185 -8.40 16.47 16.03
CA SER A 185 -7.60 16.15 17.22
C SER A 185 -6.26 16.89 17.20
N THR A 186 -5.60 16.97 16.05
CA THR A 186 -4.34 17.72 15.87
C THR A 186 -4.54 19.23 16.09
N ARG A 187 -5.67 19.80 15.67
CA ARG A 187 -6.00 21.22 15.95
C ARG A 187 -6.29 21.47 17.40
N LEU A 188 -6.95 20.56 18.11
CA LEU A 188 -7.21 20.68 19.55
C LEU A 188 -5.90 20.61 20.35
N ASN A 189 -5.00 19.70 20.01
CA ASN A 189 -3.68 19.60 20.65
C ASN A 189 -2.79 20.81 20.38
N SER A 190 -2.87 21.43 19.18
CA SER A 190 -2.12 22.66 18.88
C SER A 190 -2.66 23.90 19.60
N SER A 191 -3.95 23.91 19.98
CA SER A 191 -4.53 25.03 20.76
C SER A 191 -4.20 24.92 22.24
N HIS A 192 -3.96 23.75 22.80
CA HIS A 192 -3.50 23.59 24.18
C HIS A 192 -2.01 23.91 24.39
N GLY A 193 -1.19 23.86 23.34
CA GLY A 193 0.22 24.23 23.39
C GLY A 193 0.49 25.75 23.41
N LYS A 194 -0.54 26.59 23.37
CA LYS A 194 -0.43 28.07 23.43
C LYS A 194 -0.79 28.68 24.76
N LEU A 195 -0.94 27.92 25.81
CA LEU A 195 -1.26 28.37 27.17
C LEU A 195 -0.12 28.11 28.16
N SER A 196 1.13 28.27 27.70
CA SER A 196 2.30 28.38 28.59
C SER A 196 3.20 29.50 28.14
#